data_bb2ead61fbb772b4e62393a83d689d7d
#
_entry.id   bb2ead61fbb772b4e62393a83d689d7d
#
_cell.length_a   1.000
_cell.length_b   1.000
_cell.length_c   1.000
_cell.angle_alpha   90.00
_cell.angle_beta   90.00
_cell.angle_gamma   90.00
#
_symmetry.space_group_name_H-M   'P 1'
#
loop_
_entity.id
_entity.type
_entity.pdbx_description
1 polymer ?
#
loop_
_entity_poly.entity_id
_entity_poly.type
_entity_poly.pdbx_seq_one_letter_code
_entity_poly.pdbx_strand_id
1 'polypeptide(L)'
;ALSSAASDVYKRQLQKTKPREEALDEALALVNNVSKKRLLGNLGEMKERLFDLEPNQEANITGNAFLKLLEKEMQESVGEVYNYSGTYLSYSLSSSTDSLKAEPYLICASENNDYVKVGMINAYKSVHWGSGIISNHQNSYLMFNERELPQFALVTIYLQLPHYEFPHMLKGLYLCLDYNHNPIARRIVLVKQSDSTDIDEFLKMEGKLISRSELTPEEEIYYNYTCQEGDYIKTCTVPSPKLDESDLEREKKMLKI
;
A
#
# COMPACT_ATOMS: atom_id res chain seq x y z
N ALA A 1 4.03 19.50 -9.13
CA ALA A 1 2.96 19.97 -10.04
C ALA A 1 1.57 19.96 -9.40
N LEU A 2 1.18 18.93 -8.66
CA LEU A 2 -0.13 18.86 -7.98
C LEU A 2 -0.23 19.84 -6.79
N SER A 3 0.84 20.05 -6.04
CA SER A 3 0.92 21.04 -4.95
C SER A 3 0.75 22.48 -5.46
N SER A 4 1.33 22.79 -6.60
CA SER A 4 1.20 24.09 -7.28
C SER A 4 -0.21 24.37 -7.78
N ALA A 5 -0.87 23.37 -8.39
CA ALA A 5 -2.24 23.52 -8.88
C ALA A 5 -3.27 23.68 -7.74
N ALA A 6 -3.12 22.92 -6.65
CA ALA A 6 -3.97 23.05 -5.47
C ALA A 6 -3.80 24.42 -4.79
N SER A 7 -2.57 24.90 -4.69
CA SER A 7 -2.24 26.24 -4.17
C SER A 7 -2.87 27.35 -5.00
N ASP A 8 -2.84 27.25 -6.34
CA ASP A 8 -3.41 28.24 -7.25
C ASP A 8 -4.94 28.25 -7.21
N VAL A 9 -5.59 27.10 -7.09
CA VAL A 9 -7.05 27.01 -6.94
C VAL A 9 -7.48 27.64 -5.61
N TYR A 10 -6.80 27.32 -4.52
CA TYR A 10 -7.10 27.85 -3.20
C TYR A 10 -6.90 29.37 -3.13
N LYS A 11 -5.81 29.86 -3.70
CA LYS A 11 -5.51 31.28 -3.83
C LYS A 11 -6.59 32.03 -4.62
N ARG A 12 -7.09 31.46 -5.72
CA ARG A 12 -8.17 32.07 -6.51
C ARG A 12 -9.49 32.09 -5.75
N GLN A 13 -9.77 31.10 -4.92
CA GLN A 13 -10.97 31.09 -4.07
C GLN A 13 -10.92 32.16 -2.99
N LEU A 14 -9.79 32.29 -2.29
CA LEU A 14 -9.57 33.30 -1.26
C LEU A 14 -9.58 34.74 -1.81
N GLN A 15 -9.09 34.95 -3.03
CA GLN A 15 -9.10 36.27 -3.69
C GLN A 15 -10.50 36.80 -4.02
N LYS A 16 -11.52 35.96 -3.97
CA LYS A 16 -12.92 36.42 -4.14
C LYS A 16 -13.51 37.11 -2.90
N THR A 17 -12.92 36.81 -1.72
CA THR A 17 -13.46 37.27 -0.44
C THR A 17 -12.47 38.10 0.39
N LYS A 18 -11.18 38.14 0.02
CA LYS A 18 -10.13 38.82 0.77
C LYS A 18 -9.19 39.62 -0.15
N PRO A 19 -8.54 40.66 0.37
CA PRO A 19 -7.48 41.37 -0.35
C PRO A 19 -6.38 40.39 -0.80
N ARG A 20 -5.78 40.67 -1.96
CA ARG A 20 -4.78 39.78 -2.59
C ARG A 20 -3.62 39.39 -1.69
N GLU A 21 -3.20 40.28 -0.81
CA GLU A 21 -2.08 40.04 0.11
C GLU A 21 -2.46 39.10 1.23
N GLU A 22 -3.65 39.25 1.83
CA GLU A 22 -4.16 38.37 2.86
C GLU A 22 -4.46 36.97 2.31
N ALA A 23 -5.02 36.89 1.11
CA ALA A 23 -5.29 35.62 0.43
C ALA A 23 -3.99 34.85 0.14
N LEU A 24 -2.91 35.54 -0.17
CA LEU A 24 -1.60 34.91 -0.38
C LEU A 24 -0.97 34.40 0.93
N ASP A 25 -1.07 35.18 2.01
CA ASP A 25 -0.56 34.77 3.32
C ASP A 25 -1.28 33.52 3.86
N GLU A 26 -2.59 33.50 3.70
CA GLU A 26 -3.41 32.38 4.16
C GLU A 26 -3.17 31.13 3.31
N ALA A 27 -3.08 31.29 1.98
CA ALA A 27 -2.73 30.17 1.10
C ALA A 27 -1.33 29.59 1.39
N LEU A 28 -0.35 30.42 1.67
CA LEU A 28 1.00 29.97 2.03
C LEU A 28 1.03 29.28 3.41
N ALA A 29 0.28 29.82 4.39
CA ALA A 29 0.19 29.23 5.72
C ALA A 29 -0.49 27.86 5.68
N LEU A 30 -1.57 27.69 4.91
CA LEU A 30 -2.33 26.44 4.82
C LEU A 30 -1.63 25.35 3.99
N VAL A 31 -1.00 25.72 2.87
CA VAL A 31 -0.41 24.74 1.96
C VAL A 31 1.02 24.35 2.37
N ASN A 32 1.81 25.31 2.88
CA ASN A 32 3.23 25.10 3.16
C ASN A 32 3.61 25.28 4.64
N ASN A 33 2.66 25.65 5.48
CA ASN A 33 2.89 25.98 6.90
C ASN A 33 3.96 27.08 7.10
N VAL A 34 4.06 28.02 6.15
CA VAL A 34 5.04 29.10 6.14
C VAL A 34 4.36 30.45 5.94
N SER A 35 4.58 31.39 6.85
CA SER A 35 4.06 32.74 6.67
C SER A 35 4.82 33.49 5.56
N LYS A 36 4.11 34.35 4.81
CA LYS A 36 4.68 35.25 3.78
C LYS A 36 5.86 36.08 4.33
N LYS A 37 5.72 36.60 5.54
CA LYS A 37 6.77 37.39 6.22
C LYS A 37 8.05 36.56 6.40
N ARG A 38 7.95 35.30 6.80
CA ARG A 38 9.09 34.39 6.97
C ARG A 38 9.71 34.00 5.63
N LEU A 39 8.86 33.73 4.60
CA LEU A 39 9.34 33.42 3.26
C LEU A 39 10.10 34.61 2.65
N LEU A 40 9.49 35.80 2.66
CA LEU A 40 10.11 37.00 2.08
C LEU A 40 11.32 37.49 2.87
N GLY A 41 11.32 37.35 4.20
CA GLY A 41 12.48 37.72 5.05
C GLY A 41 13.70 36.85 4.80
N ASN A 42 13.52 35.59 4.36
CA ASN A 42 14.60 34.63 4.12
C ASN A 42 14.90 34.42 2.62
N LEU A 43 14.26 35.19 1.73
CA LEU A 43 14.35 34.97 0.28
C LEU A 43 15.76 35.13 -0.25
N GLY A 44 16.55 36.06 0.32
CA GLY A 44 17.99 36.28 0.01
C GLY A 44 18.83 35.06 0.38
N GLU A 45 18.72 34.62 1.63
CA GLU A 45 19.45 33.46 2.13
C GLU A 45 19.02 32.15 1.40
N MET A 46 17.75 32.00 1.11
CA MET A 46 17.23 30.86 0.35
C MET A 46 17.75 30.87 -1.10
N LYS A 47 17.86 32.05 -1.72
CA LYS A 47 18.42 32.22 -3.05
C LYS A 47 19.92 31.86 -3.07
N GLU A 48 20.70 32.34 -2.12
CA GLU A 48 22.11 31.99 -1.97
C GLU A 48 22.30 30.49 -1.78
N ARG A 49 21.58 29.88 -0.86
CA ARG A 49 21.63 28.43 -0.65
C ARG A 49 21.20 27.59 -1.87
N LEU A 50 20.26 28.08 -2.69
CA LEU A 50 19.86 27.39 -3.93
C LEU A 50 20.94 27.49 -5.02
N PHE A 51 21.71 28.59 -5.06
CA PHE A 51 22.80 28.76 -6.03
C PHE A 51 24.11 28.11 -5.56
N ASP A 52 24.32 27.95 -4.26
CA ASP A 52 25.43 27.20 -3.67
C ASP A 52 25.24 25.68 -3.70
N LEU A 53 24.04 25.20 -4.04
CA LEU A 53 23.81 23.78 -4.34
C LEU A 53 24.49 23.48 -5.67
N GLU A 54 25.66 22.85 -5.62
CA GLU A 54 26.30 22.32 -6.81
C GLU A 54 25.30 21.47 -7.60
N PRO A 55 25.11 21.71 -8.91
CA PRO A 55 24.08 21.05 -9.70
C PRO A 55 24.28 19.56 -9.92
N ASN A 56 25.24 18.91 -9.27
CA ASN A 56 25.59 17.51 -9.47
C ASN A 56 26.18 16.82 -8.24
N GLN A 57 25.61 17.01 -7.10
CA GLN A 57 25.50 15.83 -6.27
C GLN A 57 24.18 15.17 -6.73
N GLU A 58 24.28 14.12 -7.53
CA GLU A 58 23.26 13.10 -7.57
C GLU A 58 22.79 12.99 -6.13
N ALA A 59 21.55 13.37 -5.87
CA ALA A 59 21.00 13.24 -4.55
C ALA A 59 21.16 11.75 -4.26
N ASN A 60 22.21 11.45 -3.53
CA ASN A 60 22.49 10.10 -3.07
C ASN A 60 21.29 9.77 -2.21
N ILE A 61 20.27 9.16 -2.82
CA ILE A 61 19.10 8.59 -2.16
C ILE A 61 19.56 7.67 -1.00
N THR A 62 20.83 7.24 -1.07
CA THR A 62 21.56 6.51 -0.04
C THR A 62 21.74 7.25 1.30
N GLY A 63 21.30 8.51 1.42
CA GLY A 63 21.33 9.24 2.68
C GLY A 63 20.20 8.95 3.66
N ASN A 64 19.07 8.37 3.22
CA ASN A 64 17.96 8.07 4.11
C ASN A 64 18.26 6.80 4.93
N ALA A 65 18.48 6.98 6.23
CA ALA A 65 18.77 5.88 7.15
C ALA A 65 17.69 4.78 7.16
N PHE A 66 16.41 5.17 6.95
CA PHE A 66 15.32 4.22 6.87
C PHE A 66 15.39 3.34 5.61
N LEU A 67 15.73 3.91 4.45
CA LEU A 67 15.88 3.13 3.21
C LEU A 67 17.04 2.13 3.32
N LYS A 68 18.16 2.55 3.93
CA LYS A 68 19.29 1.64 4.19
C LYS A 68 18.93 0.51 5.14
N LEU A 69 18.14 0.81 6.18
CA LEU A 69 17.61 -0.21 7.08
C LEU A 69 16.70 -1.17 6.33
N LEU A 70 15.79 -0.66 5.49
CA LEU A 70 14.88 -1.45 4.69
C LEU A 70 15.63 -2.39 3.73
N GLU A 71 16.63 -1.89 3.01
CA GLU A 71 17.49 -2.68 2.13
C GLU A 71 18.22 -3.80 2.91
N LYS A 72 18.74 -3.48 4.08
CA LYS A 72 19.40 -4.47 4.95
C LYS A 72 18.43 -5.56 5.39
N GLU A 73 17.25 -5.19 5.90
CA GLU A 73 16.20 -6.14 6.32
C GLU A 73 15.73 -7.03 5.15
N MET A 74 15.63 -6.48 3.94
CA MET A 74 15.29 -7.25 2.74
C MET A 74 16.37 -8.32 2.44
N GLN A 75 17.66 -7.97 2.55
CA GLN A 75 18.77 -8.89 2.32
C GLN A 75 18.85 -9.97 3.41
N GLU A 76 18.71 -9.58 4.69
CA GLU A 76 18.75 -10.53 5.82
C GLU A 76 17.57 -11.53 5.76
N SER A 77 16.42 -11.11 5.25
CA SER A 77 15.22 -11.95 5.09
C SER A 77 15.43 -13.16 4.18
N VAL A 78 16.40 -13.12 3.26
CA VAL A 78 16.69 -14.26 2.37
C VAL A 78 17.13 -15.50 3.15
N GLY A 79 17.86 -15.30 4.24
CA GLY A 79 18.28 -16.42 5.10
C GLY A 79 17.13 -17.14 5.80
N GLU A 80 16.01 -16.44 6.00
CA GLU A 80 14.82 -16.93 6.72
C GLU A 80 13.72 -17.47 5.80
N VAL A 81 13.71 -17.05 4.52
CA VAL A 81 12.61 -17.33 3.61
C VAL A 81 12.39 -18.82 3.34
N TYR A 82 13.42 -19.64 3.46
CA TYR A 82 13.33 -21.08 3.15
C TYR A 82 12.26 -21.82 3.96
N ASN A 83 12.01 -21.39 5.19
CA ASN A 83 10.96 -21.97 6.04
C ASN A 83 9.55 -21.63 5.56
N TYR A 84 9.42 -20.57 4.75
CA TYR A 84 8.16 -20.02 4.26
C TYR A 84 8.02 -20.09 2.75
N SER A 85 9.02 -20.59 2.05
CA SER A 85 9.04 -20.70 0.59
C SER A 85 7.97 -21.66 0.10
N GLY A 86 7.42 -21.37 -1.09
CA GLY A 86 6.44 -22.21 -1.76
C GLY A 86 5.31 -21.41 -2.37
N THR A 87 4.32 -22.14 -2.88
CA THR A 87 3.09 -21.57 -3.41
C THR A 87 1.97 -21.64 -2.35
N TYR A 88 1.17 -20.58 -2.31
CA TYR A 88 0.06 -20.42 -1.39
C TYR A 88 -1.21 -20.04 -2.16
N LEU A 89 -2.37 -20.38 -1.61
CA LEU A 89 -3.63 -19.79 -2.02
C LEU A 89 -4.13 -18.87 -0.91
N SER A 90 -4.31 -17.60 -1.23
CA SER A 90 -4.81 -16.62 -0.27
C SER A 90 -6.33 -16.58 -0.30
N TYR A 91 -6.95 -16.27 0.84
CA TYR A 91 -8.38 -16.04 0.95
C TYR A 91 -8.63 -14.71 1.67
N SER A 92 -9.49 -13.88 1.08
CA SER A 92 -9.92 -12.60 1.64
C SER A 92 -11.26 -12.17 1.03
N LEU A 93 -11.93 -11.19 1.64
CA LEU A 93 -13.14 -10.60 1.04
C LEU A 93 -12.79 -9.82 -0.23
N SER A 94 -13.61 -9.94 -1.27
CA SER A 94 -13.52 -9.07 -2.44
C SER A 94 -13.86 -7.60 -2.07
N SER A 95 -13.19 -6.65 -2.70
CA SER A 95 -13.50 -5.22 -2.50
C SER A 95 -14.75 -4.75 -3.26
N SER A 96 -15.20 -5.52 -4.25
CA SER A 96 -16.28 -5.14 -5.15
C SER A 96 -17.57 -5.95 -4.98
N THR A 97 -17.48 -7.14 -4.38
CA THR A 97 -18.60 -8.07 -4.23
C THR A 97 -18.52 -8.78 -2.88
N ASP A 98 -19.65 -9.31 -2.41
CA ASP A 98 -19.69 -10.20 -1.24
C ASP A 98 -19.27 -11.63 -1.63
N SER A 99 -18.02 -11.75 -2.10
CA SER A 99 -17.44 -13.00 -2.57
C SER A 99 -16.10 -13.26 -1.88
N LEU A 100 -15.80 -14.52 -1.68
CA LEU A 100 -14.48 -14.95 -1.27
C LEU A 100 -13.52 -14.80 -2.46
N LYS A 101 -12.45 -14.06 -2.26
CA LYS A 101 -11.38 -13.92 -3.22
C LYS A 101 -10.30 -14.93 -2.91
N ALA A 102 -10.01 -15.82 -3.85
CA ALA A 102 -8.93 -16.80 -3.79
C ALA A 102 -7.86 -16.44 -4.82
N GLU A 103 -6.63 -16.13 -4.36
CA GLU A 103 -5.54 -15.64 -5.20
C GLU A 103 -4.24 -16.38 -4.89
N PRO A 104 -3.55 -16.93 -5.92
CA PRO A 104 -2.26 -17.57 -5.76
C PRO A 104 -1.17 -16.58 -5.36
N TYR A 105 -0.28 -17.03 -4.47
CA TYR A 105 0.94 -16.34 -4.07
C TYR A 105 2.14 -17.28 -4.21
N LEU A 106 3.27 -16.72 -4.60
CA LEU A 106 4.58 -17.35 -4.56
C LEU A 106 5.47 -16.59 -3.59
N ILE A 107 6.15 -17.28 -2.68
CA ILE A 107 7.16 -16.72 -1.79
C ILE A 107 8.45 -17.53 -1.99
N CYS A 108 9.54 -16.87 -2.38
CA CYS A 108 10.82 -17.55 -2.58
C CYS A 108 12.00 -16.57 -2.45
N ALA A 109 13.21 -17.07 -2.40
CA ALA A 109 14.38 -16.24 -2.62
C ALA A 109 14.43 -15.78 -4.09
N SER A 110 14.94 -14.57 -4.33
CA SER A 110 15.26 -14.12 -5.69
C SER A 110 16.35 -14.97 -6.33
N GLU A 111 16.48 -14.90 -7.65
CA GLU A 111 17.48 -15.68 -8.40
C GLU A 111 18.92 -15.42 -7.92
N ASN A 112 19.21 -14.21 -7.49
CA ASN A 112 20.52 -13.79 -6.98
C ASN A 112 20.66 -13.96 -5.46
N ASN A 113 19.63 -14.41 -4.76
CA ASN A 113 19.57 -14.49 -3.30
C ASN A 113 19.82 -13.13 -2.62
N ASP A 114 19.32 -12.05 -3.17
CA ASP A 114 19.52 -10.69 -2.67
C ASP A 114 18.25 -10.08 -2.02
N TYR A 115 17.07 -10.66 -2.27
CA TYR A 115 15.82 -10.31 -1.60
C TYR A 115 14.82 -11.47 -1.62
N VAL A 116 13.75 -11.36 -0.83
CA VAL A 116 12.61 -12.27 -0.90
C VAL A 116 11.71 -11.84 -2.03
N LYS A 117 11.62 -12.65 -3.08
CA LYS A 117 10.73 -12.45 -4.22
C LYS A 117 9.33 -12.95 -3.88
N VAL A 118 8.34 -12.14 -4.17
CA VAL A 118 6.94 -12.49 -3.95
C VAL A 118 6.16 -12.28 -5.24
N GLY A 119 5.35 -13.27 -5.63
CA GLY A 119 4.42 -13.20 -6.75
C GLY A 119 2.98 -13.28 -6.28
N MET A 120 2.07 -12.60 -6.95
CA MET A 120 0.63 -12.69 -6.74
C MET A 120 -0.09 -12.74 -8.09
N ILE A 121 -1.09 -13.62 -8.23
CA ILE A 121 -2.00 -13.62 -9.36
C ILE A 121 -3.37 -13.21 -8.84
N ASN A 122 -3.86 -12.05 -9.27
CA ASN A 122 -5.14 -11.56 -8.79
C ASN A 122 -6.32 -12.30 -9.47
N ALA A 123 -7.53 -12.09 -8.94
CA ALA A 123 -8.76 -12.71 -9.46
C ALA A 123 -9.08 -12.33 -10.93
N TYR A 124 -8.39 -11.33 -11.48
CA TYR A 124 -8.51 -10.88 -12.87
C TYR A 124 -7.36 -11.38 -13.75
N LYS A 125 -6.57 -12.35 -13.25
CA LYS A 125 -5.42 -12.98 -13.95
C LYS A 125 -4.22 -12.06 -14.21
N SER A 126 -4.15 -10.90 -13.55
CA SER A 126 -2.95 -10.08 -13.59
C SER A 126 -1.90 -10.60 -12.62
N VAL A 127 -0.66 -10.66 -13.07
CA VAL A 127 0.49 -11.09 -12.27
C VAL A 127 1.19 -9.87 -11.72
N HIS A 128 1.40 -9.85 -10.41
CA HIS A 128 2.11 -8.77 -9.72
C HIS A 128 3.32 -9.35 -9.01
N TRP A 129 4.47 -8.71 -9.20
CA TRP A 129 5.71 -9.07 -8.52
C TRP A 129 6.06 -8.04 -7.46
N GLY A 130 6.66 -8.50 -6.40
CA GLY A 130 7.04 -7.66 -5.27
C GLY A 130 8.16 -8.26 -4.44
N SER A 131 8.34 -7.67 -3.28
CA SER A 131 9.37 -8.07 -2.32
C SER A 131 8.77 -8.38 -0.96
N GLY A 132 9.43 -9.26 -0.22
CA GLY A 132 9.09 -9.59 1.16
C GLY A 132 10.20 -9.20 2.13
N ILE A 133 9.81 -8.95 3.37
CA ILE A 133 10.70 -8.83 4.52
C ILE A 133 10.20 -9.80 5.58
N ILE A 134 11.12 -10.56 6.17
CA ILE A 134 10.87 -11.42 7.32
C ILE A 134 11.60 -10.81 8.50
N SER A 135 10.89 -10.42 9.53
CA SER A 135 11.45 -9.72 10.68
C SER A 135 11.33 -10.55 11.96
N ASN A 136 12.47 -10.82 12.57
CA ASN A 136 12.59 -11.49 13.87
C ASN A 136 11.85 -12.84 13.98
N HIS A 137 11.69 -13.58 12.90
CA HIS A 137 10.91 -14.84 12.82
C HIS A 137 9.46 -14.72 13.31
N GLN A 138 8.91 -13.52 13.41
CA GLN A 138 7.58 -13.28 13.96
C GLN A 138 6.62 -12.68 12.95
N ASN A 139 7.13 -11.84 12.05
CA ASN A 139 6.32 -11.10 11.10
C ASN A 139 6.92 -11.15 9.70
N SER A 140 6.06 -11.15 8.69
CA SER A 140 6.46 -10.92 7.31
C SER A 140 5.67 -9.77 6.72
N TYR A 141 6.36 -8.97 5.91
CA TYR A 141 5.79 -7.84 5.18
C TYR A 141 5.95 -8.12 3.70
N LEU A 142 4.86 -8.28 2.97
CA LEU A 142 4.89 -8.45 1.53
C LEU A 142 4.45 -7.13 0.88
N MET A 143 5.18 -6.68 -0.13
CA MET A 143 4.97 -5.39 -0.78
C MET A 143 4.91 -5.57 -2.29
N PHE A 144 3.86 -5.02 -2.93
CA PHE A 144 3.64 -5.08 -4.36
C PHE A 144 3.32 -3.71 -4.92
N ASN A 145 3.63 -3.49 -6.18
CA ASN A 145 2.97 -2.48 -6.97
C ASN A 145 1.80 -3.12 -7.74
N GLU A 146 0.56 -2.75 -7.41
CA GLU A 146 -0.65 -3.30 -8.05
C GLU A 146 -0.94 -2.69 -9.42
N ARG A 147 -0.16 -1.69 -9.85
CA ARG A 147 -0.35 -1.02 -11.14
C ARG A 147 0.84 -1.19 -12.06
N GLU A 148 0.56 -1.13 -13.35
CA GLU A 148 1.62 -1.06 -14.35
C GLU A 148 2.32 0.30 -14.31
N LEU A 149 3.62 0.28 -14.53
CA LEU A 149 4.40 1.51 -14.63
C LEU A 149 3.87 2.41 -15.76
N PRO A 150 3.86 3.75 -15.58
CA PRO A 150 4.52 4.50 -14.51
C PRO A 150 3.66 4.74 -13.26
N GLN A 151 2.49 4.12 -13.15
CA GLN A 151 1.60 4.31 -12.00
C GLN A 151 2.11 3.51 -10.80
N PHE A 152 1.90 4.07 -9.62
CA PHE A 152 2.28 3.43 -8.36
C PHE A 152 1.06 3.27 -7.45
N ALA A 153 0.77 2.05 -7.04
CA ALA A 153 -0.23 1.72 -6.04
C ALA A 153 0.34 0.64 -5.13
N LEU A 154 0.84 1.06 -3.97
CA LEU A 154 1.45 0.16 -3.01
C LEU A 154 0.38 -0.72 -2.36
N VAL A 155 0.58 -2.02 -2.46
CA VAL A 155 -0.09 -3.03 -1.65
C VAL A 155 0.89 -3.53 -0.61
N THR A 156 0.44 -3.62 0.63
CA THR A 156 1.22 -4.22 1.72
C THR A 156 0.40 -5.27 2.44
N ILE A 157 1.02 -6.41 2.73
CA ILE A 157 0.42 -7.48 3.51
C ILE A 157 1.30 -7.70 4.73
N TYR A 158 0.72 -7.58 5.91
CA TYR A 158 1.36 -7.87 7.17
C TYR A 158 0.92 -9.26 7.60
N LEU A 159 1.86 -10.21 7.67
CA LEU A 159 1.59 -11.58 8.07
C LEU A 159 2.23 -11.86 9.43
N GLN A 160 1.48 -12.49 10.29
CA GLN A 160 1.99 -13.11 11.50
C GLN A 160 2.58 -14.48 11.13
N LEU A 161 3.84 -14.69 11.45
CA LEU A 161 4.51 -15.97 11.27
C LEU A 161 4.22 -16.87 12.48
N PRO A 162 3.79 -18.12 12.27
CA PRO A 162 3.62 -19.05 13.35
C PRO A 162 4.97 -19.51 13.89
N HIS A 163 5.01 -19.92 15.14
CA HIS A 163 6.21 -20.46 15.79
C HIS A 163 6.60 -21.88 15.32
N TYR A 164 5.98 -22.37 14.25
CA TYR A 164 6.27 -23.68 13.65
C TYR A 164 7.27 -23.53 12.52
N GLU A 165 8.20 -24.49 12.42
CA GLU A 165 9.25 -24.47 11.40
C GLU A 165 8.70 -24.48 9.96
N PHE A 166 7.56 -25.15 9.73
CA PHE A 166 6.94 -25.27 8.40
C PHE A 166 5.45 -24.92 8.48
N PRO A 167 5.09 -23.66 8.38
CA PRO A 167 3.69 -23.24 8.48
C PRO A 167 2.88 -23.65 7.27
N HIS A 168 1.75 -24.29 7.51
CA HIS A 168 0.76 -24.58 6.48
C HIS A 168 -0.15 -23.36 6.19
N MET A 169 -0.21 -22.40 7.10
CA MET A 169 -1.07 -21.23 6.97
C MET A 169 -0.43 -20.01 7.60
N LEU A 170 -0.46 -18.88 6.87
CA LEU A 170 -0.08 -17.56 7.34
C LEU A 170 -1.32 -16.68 7.45
N LYS A 171 -1.41 -15.86 8.49
CA LYS A 171 -2.56 -14.98 8.75
C LYS A 171 -2.13 -13.54 8.86
N GLY A 172 -2.97 -12.62 8.40
CA GLY A 172 -2.60 -11.21 8.49
C GLY A 172 -3.64 -10.24 7.98
N LEU A 173 -3.14 -9.07 7.65
CA LEU A 173 -3.91 -7.95 7.11
C LEU A 173 -3.35 -7.53 5.76
N TYR A 174 -4.25 -7.31 4.82
CA TYR A 174 -3.99 -6.81 3.49
C TYR A 174 -4.41 -5.34 3.41
N LEU A 175 -3.50 -4.46 3.04
CA LEU A 175 -3.73 -3.03 2.88
C LEU A 175 -3.50 -2.63 1.43
N CYS A 176 -4.51 -2.01 0.81
CA CYS A 176 -4.42 -1.55 -0.57
C CYS A 176 -5.40 -0.39 -0.82
N LEU A 177 -5.55 -0.03 -2.07
CA LEU A 177 -6.64 0.82 -2.55
C LEU A 177 -7.74 -0.06 -3.16
N ASP A 178 -9.00 0.33 -3.01
CA ASP A 178 -10.09 -0.24 -3.79
C ASP A 178 -10.10 0.31 -5.23
N TYR A 179 -11.06 -0.15 -6.04
CA TYR A 179 -11.20 0.32 -7.43
C TYR A 179 -11.39 1.85 -7.53
N ASN A 180 -11.96 2.46 -6.53
CA ASN A 180 -12.21 3.90 -6.45
C ASN A 180 -11.11 4.68 -5.73
N HIS A 181 -9.94 4.06 -5.52
CA HIS A 181 -8.78 4.63 -4.83
C HIS A 181 -9.00 4.93 -3.34
N ASN A 182 -9.98 4.32 -2.69
CA ASN A 182 -10.15 4.46 -1.26
C ASN A 182 -9.22 3.49 -0.54
N PRO A 183 -8.49 3.93 0.49
CA PRO A 183 -7.71 3.04 1.35
C PRO A 183 -8.62 2.01 2.03
N ILE A 184 -8.21 0.75 1.95
CA ILE A 184 -8.90 -0.37 2.57
C ILE A 184 -7.91 -1.26 3.34
N ALA A 185 -8.40 -1.87 4.40
CA ALA A 185 -7.73 -2.94 5.11
C ALA A 185 -8.67 -4.13 5.26
N ARG A 186 -8.18 -5.34 5.06
CA ARG A 186 -8.96 -6.56 5.21
C ARG A 186 -8.13 -7.70 5.75
N ARG A 187 -8.81 -8.63 6.43
CA ARG A 187 -8.19 -9.86 6.90
C ARG A 187 -7.85 -10.76 5.71
N ILE A 188 -6.70 -11.43 5.79
CA ILE A 188 -6.24 -12.39 4.79
C ILE A 188 -5.64 -13.61 5.46
N VAL A 189 -5.81 -14.76 4.84
CA VAL A 189 -5.05 -15.98 5.14
C VAL A 189 -4.39 -16.49 3.88
N LEU A 190 -3.18 -17.02 4.01
CA LEU A 190 -2.46 -17.71 2.95
C LEU A 190 -2.31 -19.16 3.37
N VAL A 191 -2.85 -20.08 2.59
CA VAL A 191 -2.81 -21.54 2.83
C VAL A 191 -1.81 -22.16 1.87
N LYS A 192 -0.79 -22.83 2.41
CA LYS A 192 0.27 -23.44 1.61
C LYS A 192 -0.27 -24.55 0.73
N GLN A 193 0.02 -24.49 -0.55
CA GLN A 193 -0.38 -25.49 -1.53
C GLN A 193 0.77 -26.44 -1.88
N SER A 194 1.99 -25.90 -1.96
CA SER A 194 3.18 -26.66 -2.34
C SER A 194 4.45 -25.98 -1.80
N ASP A 195 5.49 -26.76 -1.61
CA ASP A 195 6.84 -26.26 -1.34
C ASP A 195 7.57 -25.85 -2.64
N SER A 196 6.97 -26.09 -3.80
CA SER A 196 7.53 -25.69 -5.09
C SER A 196 7.64 -24.17 -5.20
N THR A 197 8.81 -23.72 -5.61
CA THR A 197 9.10 -22.32 -5.94
C THR A 197 9.24 -22.10 -7.45
N ASP A 198 8.79 -23.06 -8.26
CA ASP A 198 8.82 -22.99 -9.71
C ASP A 198 7.87 -21.91 -10.21
N ILE A 199 8.43 -20.93 -10.91
CA ILE A 199 7.68 -19.79 -11.44
C ILE A 199 6.71 -20.22 -12.53
N ASP A 200 7.09 -21.19 -13.36
CA ASP A 200 6.23 -21.67 -14.48
C ASP A 200 5.04 -22.47 -13.95
N GLU A 201 5.19 -23.18 -12.83
CA GLU A 201 4.08 -23.82 -12.13
C GLU A 201 3.16 -22.77 -11.48
N PHE A 202 3.73 -21.78 -10.81
CA PHE A 202 2.98 -20.69 -10.22
C PHE A 202 2.15 -19.92 -11.27
N LEU A 203 2.73 -19.61 -12.42
CA LEU A 203 2.05 -18.85 -13.49
C LEU A 203 0.89 -19.61 -14.15
N LYS A 204 0.77 -20.93 -13.94
CA LYS A 204 -0.39 -21.73 -14.38
C LYS A 204 -1.54 -21.70 -13.39
N MET A 205 -1.32 -21.21 -12.17
CA MET A 205 -2.40 -21.07 -11.19
C MET A 205 -3.32 -19.91 -11.56
N GLU A 206 -4.56 -19.96 -11.11
CA GLU A 206 -5.55 -18.94 -11.39
C GLU A 206 -6.16 -18.38 -10.12
N GLY A 207 -6.26 -17.04 -10.05
CA GLY A 207 -7.08 -16.36 -9.07
C GLY A 207 -8.56 -16.42 -9.45
N LYS A 208 -9.46 -16.48 -8.46
CA LYS A 208 -10.91 -16.55 -8.68
C LYS A 208 -11.69 -15.79 -7.61
N LEU A 209 -12.90 -15.37 -8.00
CA LEU A 209 -13.93 -14.92 -7.07
C LEU A 209 -14.94 -16.07 -6.90
N ILE A 210 -15.25 -16.43 -5.66
CA ILE A 210 -16.15 -17.53 -5.33
C ILE A 210 -17.36 -16.92 -4.63
N SER A 211 -18.53 -17.07 -5.24
CA SER A 211 -19.78 -16.62 -4.64
C SER A 211 -20.11 -17.46 -3.41
N ARG A 212 -20.83 -16.87 -2.45
CA ARG A 212 -21.19 -17.57 -1.21
C ARG A 212 -21.93 -18.88 -1.43
N SER A 213 -22.70 -18.99 -2.50
CA SER A 213 -23.44 -20.20 -2.86
C SER A 213 -22.60 -21.32 -3.47
N GLU A 214 -21.36 -21.02 -3.86
CA GLU A 214 -20.44 -21.95 -4.54
C GLU A 214 -19.29 -22.39 -3.64
N LEU A 215 -19.27 -21.95 -2.38
CA LEU A 215 -18.22 -22.29 -1.43
C LEU A 215 -18.23 -23.80 -1.13
N THR A 216 -17.06 -24.40 -1.19
CA THR A 216 -16.84 -25.74 -0.61
C THR A 216 -16.84 -25.65 0.92
N PRO A 217 -17.00 -26.75 1.66
CA PRO A 217 -16.96 -26.78 3.12
C PRO A 217 -15.63 -26.20 3.68
N GLU A 218 -14.52 -26.38 2.98
CA GLU A 218 -13.22 -25.81 3.36
C GLU A 218 -13.18 -24.29 3.11
N GLU A 219 -13.64 -23.85 1.94
CA GLU A 219 -13.69 -22.42 1.60
C GLU A 219 -14.67 -21.67 2.50
N GLU A 220 -15.72 -22.32 3.02
CA GLU A 220 -16.62 -21.73 4.00
C GLU A 220 -15.92 -21.40 5.32
N ILE A 221 -14.94 -22.20 5.75
CA ILE A 221 -14.10 -21.90 6.92
C ILE A 221 -13.32 -20.60 6.70
N TYR A 222 -12.69 -20.46 5.52
CA TYR A 222 -11.93 -19.24 5.18
C TYR A 222 -12.85 -18.04 5.00
N TYR A 223 -14.02 -18.21 4.38
CA TYR A 223 -15.02 -17.15 4.27
C TYR A 223 -15.45 -16.66 5.66
N ASN A 224 -15.78 -17.57 6.56
CA ASN A 224 -16.18 -17.23 7.92
C ASN A 224 -15.06 -16.56 8.73
N TYR A 225 -13.80 -16.76 8.36
CA TYR A 225 -12.66 -16.11 9.02
C TYR A 225 -12.30 -14.76 8.42
N THR A 226 -12.51 -14.53 7.12
CA THR A 226 -12.00 -13.34 6.41
C THR A 226 -13.08 -12.40 5.88
N CYS A 227 -14.36 -12.80 5.92
CA CYS A 227 -15.45 -12.08 5.26
C CYS A 227 -16.58 -11.67 6.23
N GLN A 228 -16.32 -11.63 7.54
CA GLN A 228 -17.30 -11.19 8.52
C GLN A 228 -17.32 -9.65 8.61
N GLU A 229 -18.39 -9.12 9.21
CA GLU A 229 -18.44 -7.72 9.58
C GLU A 229 -17.23 -7.36 10.48
N GLY A 230 -16.49 -6.33 10.13
CA GLY A 230 -15.24 -5.93 10.80
C GLY A 230 -13.95 -6.53 10.23
N ASP A 231 -14.02 -7.53 9.33
CA ASP A 231 -12.84 -8.06 8.63
C ASP A 231 -12.42 -7.18 7.44
N TYR A 232 -13.24 -6.18 7.13
CA TYR A 232 -13.02 -5.22 6.07
C TYR A 232 -13.27 -3.80 6.55
N ILE A 233 -12.25 -2.96 6.46
CA ILE A 233 -12.28 -1.55 6.84
C ILE A 233 -12.01 -0.71 5.60
N LYS A 234 -12.84 0.29 5.37
CA LYS A 234 -12.67 1.27 4.29
C LYS A 234 -12.88 2.67 4.81
N THR A 235 -12.22 3.65 4.20
CA THR A 235 -12.32 5.06 4.58
C THR A 235 -13.61 5.71 4.11
N CYS A 236 -14.15 5.28 2.97
CA CYS A 236 -15.41 5.80 2.42
C CYS A 236 -16.49 4.73 2.46
N THR A 237 -17.73 5.13 2.76
CA THR A 237 -18.89 4.25 2.83
C THR A 237 -19.45 3.88 1.46
N VAL A 238 -19.22 4.75 0.46
CA VAL A 238 -19.73 4.59 -0.89
C VAL A 238 -18.60 4.24 -1.85
N PRO A 239 -18.79 3.29 -2.76
CA PRO A 239 -17.82 2.93 -3.79
C PRO A 239 -17.81 3.99 -4.90
N SER A 240 -17.41 5.21 -4.58
CA SER A 240 -17.30 6.32 -5.52
C SER A 240 -15.94 6.99 -5.36
N PRO A 241 -15.26 7.39 -6.46
CA PRO A 241 -14.06 8.22 -6.37
C PRO A 241 -14.34 9.63 -5.86
N LYS A 242 -15.63 10.00 -5.71
CA LYS A 242 -16.08 11.24 -5.11
C LYS A 242 -16.58 10.95 -3.71
N LEU A 243 -16.15 11.74 -2.74
CA LEU A 243 -16.77 11.78 -1.42
C LEU A 243 -18.24 12.12 -1.60
N ASP A 244 -19.14 11.34 -1.01
CA ASP A 244 -20.55 11.71 -0.98
C ASP A 244 -20.84 12.72 0.15
N GLU A 245 -22.06 13.24 0.18
CA GLU A 245 -22.46 14.21 1.21
C GLU A 245 -22.31 13.63 2.63
N SER A 246 -22.55 12.35 2.82
CA SER A 246 -22.47 11.71 4.13
C SER A 246 -21.03 11.61 4.64
N ASP A 247 -20.07 11.34 3.76
CA ASP A 247 -18.63 11.32 4.09
C ASP A 247 -18.16 12.74 4.39
N LEU A 248 -18.57 13.74 3.60
CA LEU A 248 -18.27 15.16 3.84
C LEU A 248 -18.85 15.66 5.16
N GLU A 249 -20.07 15.28 5.51
CA GLU A 249 -20.68 15.65 6.78
C GLU A 249 -19.97 15.00 7.99
N ARG A 250 -19.47 13.77 7.83
CA ARG A 250 -18.63 13.13 8.86
C ARG A 250 -17.32 13.87 9.06
N GLU A 251 -16.64 14.24 7.97
CA GLU A 251 -15.42 15.03 8.03
C GLU A 251 -15.63 16.39 8.69
N LYS A 252 -16.68 17.11 8.31
CA LYS A 252 -17.05 18.38 8.93
C LYS A 252 -17.26 18.24 10.44
N LYS A 253 -17.97 17.19 10.87
CA LYS A 253 -18.17 16.92 12.30
C LYS A 253 -16.87 16.63 13.05
N MET A 254 -15.93 15.89 12.43
CA MET A 254 -14.63 15.65 13.04
C MET A 254 -13.78 16.92 13.11
N LEU A 255 -13.83 17.75 12.08
CA LEU A 255 -13.08 19.01 12.02
C LEU A 255 -13.76 20.15 12.78
N LYS A 256 -14.97 19.94 13.28
CA LYS A 256 -15.78 20.97 14.00
C LYS A 256 -16.00 22.24 13.19
N ILE A 257 -16.19 22.09 11.87
CA ILE A 257 -16.45 23.17 10.91
C ILE A 257 -17.95 23.26 10.64
#